data_aa498d2343dc7f8a8ea423908705231f
#
_entry.id   aa498d2343dc7f8a8ea423908705231f
#
_cell.length_a   1.000
_cell.length_b   1.000
_cell.length_c   1.000
_cell.angle_alpha   90.00
_cell.angle_beta   90.00
_cell.angle_gamma   90.00
#
_symmetry.space_group_name_H-M   'P 1'
#
loop_
_entity.id
_entity.type
_entity.pdbx_description
1 polymer ?
#
loop_
_entity_poly.entity_id
_entity_poly.type
_entity_poly.pdbx_seq_one_letter_code
_entity_poly.pdbx_strand_id
1 'polypeptide(L)'
;MEYIDLYDKNRIPTGMAVARGSKLPDETYRIVVHVCIFNSKGEMLIQKRQDTKQVFPDMWDVSAGGQVESGETSEMAAQREVYEELGLYIHFANKRPVAVMNFDEGFDDVYVIERDTELSELTIQKEEVKAVDWADKKKILSMIKDGQFIPYYPEYIAWLFSAVSQNGTFWNEGGKE
;
A
#
# COMPACT_ATOMS: atom_id res chain seq x y z
N MET A 1 8.91 -20.87 0.26
CA MET A 1 7.93 -20.66 -0.83
C MET A 1 6.69 -20.10 -0.15
N GLU A 2 6.31 -18.87 -0.49
CA GLU A 2 5.18 -18.16 0.12
C GLU A 2 3.87 -18.63 -0.52
N TYR A 3 2.83 -18.73 0.29
CA TYR A 3 1.48 -19.08 -0.13
C TYR A 3 0.55 -17.91 0.17
N ILE A 4 -0.50 -17.79 -0.64
CA ILE A 4 -1.57 -16.79 -0.46
C ILE A 4 -2.90 -17.51 -0.39
N ASP A 5 -3.76 -17.07 0.53
CA ASP A 5 -5.13 -17.57 0.63
C ASP A 5 -5.99 -16.95 -0.45
N LEU A 6 -6.95 -17.74 -0.95
CA LEU A 6 -7.88 -17.32 -1.99
C LEU A 6 -9.28 -17.05 -1.43
N TYR A 7 -9.90 -16.03 -1.99
CA TYR A 7 -11.22 -15.53 -1.61
C TYR A 7 -12.20 -15.62 -2.78
N ASP A 8 -13.49 -15.68 -2.50
CA ASP A 8 -14.53 -15.50 -3.51
C ASP A 8 -14.78 -14.01 -3.81
N LYS A 9 -15.65 -13.70 -4.75
CA LYS A 9 -16.02 -12.32 -5.13
C LYS A 9 -16.65 -11.50 -3.99
N ASN A 10 -17.14 -12.13 -2.94
CA ASN A 10 -17.70 -11.49 -1.75
C ASN A 10 -16.65 -11.35 -0.63
N ARG A 11 -15.38 -11.65 -0.95
CA ARG A 11 -14.27 -11.63 -0.01
C ARG A 11 -14.39 -12.66 1.13
N ILE A 12 -15.05 -13.78 0.84
CA ILE A 12 -15.13 -14.90 1.78
C ILE A 12 -13.99 -15.88 1.48
N PRO A 13 -13.22 -16.33 2.49
CA PRO A 13 -12.16 -17.31 2.29
C PRO A 13 -12.72 -18.58 1.65
N THR A 14 -12.07 -19.07 0.59
CA THR A 14 -12.47 -20.31 -0.11
C THR A 14 -11.91 -21.56 0.57
N GLY A 15 -10.95 -21.42 1.48
CA GLY A 15 -10.18 -22.52 2.05
C GLY A 15 -9.06 -23.03 1.12
N MET A 16 -8.86 -22.42 -0.04
CA MET A 16 -7.77 -22.73 -0.96
C MET A 16 -6.61 -21.76 -0.73
N ALA A 17 -5.39 -22.28 -0.94
CA ALA A 17 -4.19 -21.47 -0.99
C ALA A 17 -3.34 -21.89 -2.21
N VAL A 18 -2.63 -20.93 -2.81
CA VAL A 18 -1.72 -21.17 -3.94
C VAL A 18 -0.35 -20.55 -3.66
N ALA A 19 0.68 -21.06 -4.31
CA ALA A 19 2.00 -20.44 -4.24
C ALA A 19 1.97 -19.04 -4.85
N ARG A 20 2.65 -18.08 -4.23
CA ARG A 20 2.79 -16.71 -4.75
C ARG A 20 3.33 -16.73 -6.18
N GLY A 21 2.70 -15.96 -7.06
CA GLY A 21 3.03 -15.92 -8.49
C GLY A 21 2.37 -17.00 -9.34
N SER A 22 1.61 -17.93 -8.76
CA SER A 22 0.81 -18.87 -9.54
C SER A 22 -0.38 -18.18 -10.20
N LYS A 23 -0.82 -18.73 -11.34
CA LYS A 23 -2.11 -18.34 -11.92
C LYS A 23 -3.23 -18.71 -10.95
N LEU A 24 -4.11 -17.78 -10.68
CA LEU A 24 -5.27 -18.01 -9.83
C LEU A 24 -6.32 -18.86 -10.57
N PRO A 25 -6.99 -19.79 -9.87
CA PRO A 25 -8.20 -20.44 -10.38
C PRO A 25 -9.28 -19.40 -10.73
N ASP A 26 -10.12 -19.73 -11.70
CA ASP A 26 -11.21 -18.87 -12.10
C ASP A 26 -12.14 -18.54 -10.91
N GLU A 27 -12.68 -17.32 -10.88
CA GLU A 27 -13.54 -16.79 -9.81
C GLU A 27 -12.92 -16.79 -8.40
N THR A 28 -11.59 -16.82 -8.32
CA THR A 28 -10.86 -16.65 -7.06
C THR A 28 -10.01 -15.39 -7.06
N TYR A 29 -9.87 -14.81 -5.90
CA TYR A 29 -9.27 -13.50 -5.68
C TYR A 29 -8.27 -13.53 -4.54
N ARG A 30 -7.24 -12.71 -4.63
CA ARG A 30 -6.25 -12.50 -3.56
C ARG A 30 -6.45 -11.16 -2.88
N ILE A 31 -5.83 -10.97 -1.73
CA ILE A 31 -5.76 -9.66 -1.07
C ILE A 31 -4.33 -9.12 -1.17
N VAL A 32 -4.21 -7.86 -1.53
CA VAL A 32 -2.98 -7.08 -1.42
C VAL A 32 -3.21 -5.91 -0.47
N VAL A 33 -2.14 -5.35 0.06
CA VAL A 33 -2.19 -4.17 0.92
C VAL A 33 -1.33 -3.07 0.31
N HIS A 34 -1.83 -1.84 0.33
CA HIS A 34 -1.06 -0.62 0.14
C HIS A 34 -1.07 0.22 1.40
N VAL A 35 0.08 0.61 1.86
CA VAL A 35 0.25 1.48 3.03
C VAL A 35 0.82 2.81 2.58
N CYS A 36 0.10 3.89 2.87
CA CYS A 36 0.49 5.26 2.57
C CYS A 36 0.80 5.98 3.88
N ILE A 37 2.06 6.28 4.13
CA ILE A 37 2.53 6.95 5.35
C ILE A 37 2.72 8.43 5.04
N PHE A 38 2.08 9.29 5.84
CA PHE A 38 2.16 10.73 5.70
C PHE A 38 2.84 11.35 6.90
N ASN A 39 3.59 12.42 6.68
CA ASN A 39 4.16 13.22 7.75
C ASN A 39 3.26 14.43 8.10
N SER A 40 3.57 15.12 9.18
CA SER A 40 2.86 16.32 9.64
C SER A 40 2.96 17.52 8.69
N LYS A 41 3.87 17.47 7.70
CA LYS A 41 4.01 18.48 6.65
C LYS A 41 3.07 18.21 5.45
N GLY A 42 2.31 17.11 5.48
CA GLY A 42 1.41 16.72 4.40
C GLY A 42 2.14 16.09 3.20
N GLU A 43 3.30 15.50 3.41
CA GLU A 43 4.04 14.75 2.41
C GLU A 43 3.83 13.25 2.64
N MET A 44 3.78 12.45 1.56
CA MET A 44 3.73 11.01 1.60
C MET A 44 5.15 10.44 1.48
N LEU A 45 5.49 9.48 2.33
CA LEU A 45 6.67 8.66 2.15
C LEU A 45 6.49 7.82 0.89
N ILE A 46 7.41 7.92 -0.03
CA ILE A 46 7.41 7.14 -1.28
C ILE A 46 8.65 6.26 -1.34
N GLN A 47 8.52 5.11 -1.97
CA GLN A 47 9.63 4.19 -2.19
C GLN A 47 9.94 4.03 -3.68
N LYS A 48 11.20 3.86 -4.01
CA LYS A 48 11.64 3.48 -5.34
C LYS A 48 11.86 1.98 -5.38
N ARG A 49 11.13 1.29 -6.22
CA ARG A 49 11.22 -0.16 -6.42
C ARG A 49 12.55 -0.55 -7.02
N GLN A 50 13.05 -1.74 -6.69
CA GLN A 50 14.25 -2.27 -7.34
C GLN A 50 14.00 -2.51 -8.84
N ASP A 51 15.08 -2.41 -9.61
CA ASP A 51 15.07 -2.68 -11.05
C ASP A 51 14.91 -4.18 -11.39
N THR A 52 15.06 -5.06 -10.41
CA THR A 52 14.84 -6.51 -10.49
C THR A 52 13.38 -6.92 -10.34
N LYS A 53 12.48 -5.99 -9.96
CA LYS A 53 11.05 -6.30 -9.79
C LYS A 53 10.39 -6.62 -11.13
N GLN A 54 9.54 -7.65 -11.14
CA GLN A 54 8.84 -8.08 -12.38
C GLN A 54 7.79 -7.07 -12.86
N VAL A 55 7.15 -6.36 -11.93
CA VAL A 55 6.10 -5.38 -12.22
C VAL A 55 6.58 -4.00 -11.79
N PHE A 56 6.52 -3.03 -12.71
CA PHE A 56 6.97 -1.65 -12.51
C PHE A 56 8.40 -1.54 -11.93
N PRO A 57 9.43 -2.14 -12.57
CA PRO A 57 10.82 -2.02 -12.12
C PRO A 57 11.29 -0.56 -12.17
N ASP A 58 12.13 -0.17 -11.23
CA ASP A 58 12.78 1.17 -11.13
C ASP A 58 11.79 2.36 -11.07
N MET A 59 10.52 2.12 -10.75
CA MET A 59 9.50 3.16 -10.58
C MET A 59 9.31 3.50 -9.10
N TRP A 60 8.88 4.72 -8.85
CA TRP A 60 8.41 5.14 -7.54
C TRP A 60 6.99 4.62 -7.27
N ASP A 61 6.70 4.37 -6.01
CA ASP A 61 5.46 3.78 -5.52
C ASP A 61 5.05 4.43 -4.18
N VAL A 62 3.88 4.09 -3.68
CA VAL A 62 3.45 4.43 -2.31
C VAL A 62 4.41 3.85 -1.27
N SER A 63 4.17 4.12 0.02
CA SER A 63 5.17 3.87 1.07
C SER A 63 5.58 2.41 1.22
N ALA A 64 4.63 1.48 1.23
CA ALA A 64 4.87 0.04 1.28
C ALA A 64 3.67 -0.72 0.72
N GLY A 65 3.89 -1.97 0.30
CA GLY A 65 2.78 -2.80 -0.15
C GLY A 65 3.18 -4.19 -0.60
N GLY A 66 2.25 -5.13 -0.43
CA GLY A 66 2.48 -6.51 -0.82
C GLY A 66 1.25 -7.39 -0.72
N GLN A 67 1.46 -8.68 -0.87
CA GLN A 67 0.38 -9.67 -0.81
C GLN A 67 0.14 -10.12 0.63
N VAL A 68 -1.13 -10.35 0.97
CA VAL A 68 -1.49 -11.01 2.23
C VAL A 68 -1.11 -12.49 2.10
N GLU A 69 -0.25 -12.96 3.00
CA GLU A 69 0.18 -14.35 3.03
C GLU A 69 -0.87 -15.25 3.68
N SER A 70 -0.75 -16.55 3.40
CA SER A 70 -1.68 -17.55 3.96
C SER A 70 -1.66 -17.54 5.49
N GLY A 71 -2.85 -17.37 6.08
CA GLY A 71 -3.04 -17.26 7.53
C GLY A 71 -2.86 -15.85 8.10
N GLU A 72 -2.50 -14.85 7.29
CA GLU A 72 -2.46 -13.45 7.72
C GLU A 72 -3.82 -12.77 7.56
N THR A 73 -4.07 -11.78 8.41
CA THR A 73 -5.06 -10.74 8.11
C THR A 73 -4.42 -9.61 7.31
N SER A 74 -5.23 -8.78 6.67
CA SER A 74 -4.76 -7.60 5.95
C SER A 74 -3.94 -6.64 6.84
N GLU A 75 -4.32 -6.47 8.12
CA GLU A 75 -3.58 -5.68 9.10
C GLU A 75 -2.19 -6.27 9.41
N MET A 76 -2.11 -7.60 9.53
CA MET A 76 -0.84 -8.31 9.76
C MET A 76 0.10 -8.13 8.58
N ALA A 77 -0.43 -8.29 7.36
CA ALA A 77 0.34 -8.07 6.14
C ALA A 77 0.83 -6.61 6.03
N ALA A 78 -0.04 -5.63 6.29
CA ALA A 78 0.35 -4.22 6.28
C ALA A 78 1.47 -3.91 7.29
N GLN A 79 1.41 -4.50 8.50
CA GLN A 79 2.46 -4.35 9.50
C GLN A 79 3.76 -5.01 9.06
N ARG A 80 3.70 -6.22 8.50
CA ARG A 80 4.86 -6.97 8.02
C ARG A 80 5.55 -6.23 6.88
N GLU A 81 4.82 -5.83 5.84
CA GLU A 81 5.36 -5.13 4.67
C GLU A 81 6.06 -3.81 5.04
N VAL A 82 5.43 -3.00 5.92
CA VAL A 82 6.07 -1.77 6.41
C VAL A 82 7.36 -2.06 7.18
N TYR A 83 7.39 -3.12 7.97
CA TYR A 83 8.58 -3.50 8.70
C TYR A 83 9.67 -4.06 7.78
N GLU A 84 9.32 -4.93 6.85
CA GLU A 84 10.26 -5.56 5.91
C GLU A 84 10.87 -4.53 4.95
N GLU A 85 10.02 -3.73 4.29
CA GLU A 85 10.48 -2.81 3.25
C GLU A 85 11.15 -1.54 3.81
N LEU A 86 10.72 -1.04 4.99
CA LEU A 86 11.15 0.26 5.54
C LEU A 86 11.84 0.16 6.90
N GLY A 87 11.81 -0.98 7.58
CA GLY A 87 12.32 -1.13 8.94
C GLY A 87 11.48 -0.40 10.01
N LEU A 88 10.28 0.05 9.66
CA LEU A 88 9.40 0.77 10.59
C LEU A 88 8.45 -0.18 11.31
N TYR A 89 8.46 -0.12 12.63
CA TYR A 89 7.43 -0.79 13.41
C TYR A 89 6.24 0.13 13.62
N ILE A 90 5.13 -0.16 12.95
CA ILE A 90 3.85 0.52 13.08
C ILE A 90 2.82 -0.50 13.54
N HIS A 91 2.11 -0.17 14.62
CA HIS A 91 1.08 -1.06 15.16
C HIS A 91 -0.23 -0.92 14.39
N PHE A 92 -0.64 -1.98 13.69
CA PHE A 92 -1.85 -2.01 12.87
C PHE A 92 -3.05 -2.64 13.57
N ALA A 93 -2.88 -3.22 14.77
CA ALA A 93 -4.01 -3.85 15.48
C ALA A 93 -5.20 -2.91 15.60
N ASN A 94 -6.37 -3.41 15.18
CA ASN A 94 -7.63 -2.67 15.11
C ASN A 94 -7.67 -1.49 14.11
N LYS A 95 -6.67 -1.35 13.24
CA LYS A 95 -6.77 -0.42 12.11
C LYS A 95 -7.56 -1.07 10.99
N ARG A 96 -8.47 -0.30 10.40
CA ARG A 96 -9.19 -0.72 9.20
C ARG A 96 -8.59 -0.03 7.99
N PRO A 97 -8.59 -0.66 6.81
CA PRO A 97 -8.25 0.05 5.59
C PRO A 97 -9.22 1.23 5.39
N VAL A 98 -8.72 2.34 4.89
CA VAL A 98 -9.54 3.52 4.56
C VAL A 98 -10.37 3.28 3.30
N ALA A 99 -9.94 2.36 2.44
CA ALA A 99 -10.68 1.86 1.30
C ALA A 99 -10.30 0.41 1.00
N VAL A 100 -11.21 -0.28 0.32
CA VAL A 100 -10.98 -1.57 -0.35
C VAL A 100 -11.28 -1.36 -1.82
N MET A 101 -10.27 -1.53 -2.67
CA MET A 101 -10.40 -1.37 -4.10
C MET A 101 -10.38 -2.73 -4.79
N ASN A 102 -11.31 -2.96 -5.72
CA ASN A 102 -11.29 -4.17 -6.53
C ASN A 102 -10.35 -3.99 -7.72
N PHE A 103 -9.60 -5.03 -8.04
CA PHE A 103 -8.88 -5.19 -9.30
C PHE A 103 -9.14 -6.59 -9.87
N ASP A 104 -8.70 -6.86 -11.09
CA ASP A 104 -9.09 -8.08 -11.81
C ASP A 104 -8.82 -9.38 -11.04
N GLU A 105 -7.74 -9.43 -10.28
CA GLU A 105 -7.33 -10.63 -9.54
C GLU A 105 -7.54 -10.52 -8.03
N GLY A 106 -8.18 -9.46 -7.52
CA GLY A 106 -8.34 -9.37 -6.06
C GLY A 106 -8.84 -8.06 -5.49
N PHE A 107 -8.50 -7.88 -4.23
CA PHE A 107 -8.85 -6.75 -3.39
C PHE A 107 -7.58 -6.06 -2.90
N ASP A 108 -7.56 -4.74 -2.99
CA ASP A 108 -6.49 -3.89 -2.49
C ASP A 108 -6.98 -3.17 -1.23
N ASP A 109 -6.40 -3.52 -0.10
CA ASP A 109 -6.69 -2.90 1.19
C ASP A 109 -5.74 -1.72 1.40
N VAL A 110 -6.29 -0.52 1.29
CA VAL A 110 -5.52 0.73 1.38
C VAL A 110 -5.51 1.25 2.81
N TYR A 111 -4.32 1.37 3.39
CA TYR A 111 -4.10 1.95 4.71
C TYR A 111 -3.45 3.33 4.60
N VAL A 112 -3.95 4.28 5.38
CA VAL A 112 -3.35 5.62 5.52
C VAL A 112 -2.92 5.80 6.97
N ILE A 113 -1.66 6.18 7.17
CA ILE A 113 -1.02 6.32 8.48
C ILE A 113 -0.36 7.69 8.55
N GLU A 114 -0.57 8.40 9.66
CA GLU A 114 0.21 9.59 9.98
C GLU A 114 1.38 9.21 10.89
N ARG A 115 2.59 9.53 10.45
CA ARG A 115 3.80 9.31 11.21
C ARG A 115 4.94 10.17 10.71
N ASP A 116 5.48 11.00 11.59
CA ASP A 116 6.77 11.65 11.35
C ASP A 116 7.90 10.64 11.57
N THR A 117 8.83 10.61 10.62
CA THR A 117 10.08 9.85 10.72
C THR A 117 11.13 10.50 9.83
N GLU A 118 12.37 10.45 10.25
CA GLU A 118 13.49 10.90 9.42
C GLU A 118 13.88 9.77 8.46
N LEU A 119 14.26 10.12 7.21
CA LEU A 119 14.68 9.10 6.22
C LEU A 119 15.90 8.29 6.70
N SER A 120 16.73 8.88 7.55
CA SER A 120 17.89 8.22 8.15
C SER A 120 17.55 7.16 9.21
N GLU A 121 16.32 7.15 9.70
CA GLU A 121 15.81 6.13 10.65
C GLU A 121 15.30 4.89 9.95
N LEU A 122 15.11 4.97 8.62
CA LEU A 122 14.60 3.86 7.83
C LEU A 122 15.69 2.84 7.54
N THR A 123 15.33 1.58 7.64
CA THR A 123 16.17 0.45 7.23
C THR A 123 15.51 -0.24 6.04
N ILE A 124 15.85 0.21 4.84
CA ILE A 124 15.22 -0.33 3.62
C ILE A 124 15.73 -1.72 3.29
N GLN A 125 14.81 -2.58 2.87
CA GLN A 125 15.11 -3.90 2.32
C GLN A 125 15.65 -3.75 0.89
N LYS A 126 16.95 -3.84 0.73
CA LYS A 126 17.66 -3.54 -0.54
C LYS A 126 17.28 -4.44 -1.71
N GLU A 127 16.68 -5.59 -1.45
CA GLU A 127 16.18 -6.52 -2.45
C GLU A 127 14.88 -6.02 -3.10
N GLU A 128 14.12 -5.21 -2.36
CA GLU A 128 12.80 -4.72 -2.75
C GLU A 128 12.79 -3.21 -3.05
N VAL A 129 13.49 -2.43 -2.21
CA VAL A 129 13.47 -0.98 -2.18
C VAL A 129 14.85 -0.41 -2.51
N LYS A 130 14.93 0.43 -3.53
CA LYS A 130 16.16 1.10 -4.00
C LYS A 130 16.43 2.42 -3.28
N ALA A 131 15.37 3.17 -2.99
CA ALA A 131 15.43 4.47 -2.33
C ALA A 131 14.08 4.82 -1.71
N VAL A 132 14.09 5.77 -0.79
CA VAL A 132 12.90 6.38 -0.18
C VAL A 132 13.03 7.90 -0.19
N ASP A 133 11.90 8.60 -0.24
CA ASP A 133 11.85 10.06 -0.19
C ASP A 133 10.48 10.53 0.33
N TRP A 134 10.41 11.77 0.80
CA TRP A 134 9.16 12.44 1.08
C TRP A 134 8.70 13.25 -0.13
N ALA A 135 7.43 13.15 -0.46
CA ALA A 135 6.88 13.85 -1.62
C ALA A 135 5.48 14.41 -1.35
N ASP A 136 5.29 15.67 -1.73
CA ASP A 136 3.98 16.27 -1.75
C ASP A 136 3.14 15.76 -2.95
N LYS A 137 1.84 16.02 -2.91
CA LYS A 137 0.91 15.64 -3.98
C LYS A 137 1.36 16.12 -5.35
N LYS A 138 1.84 17.36 -5.45
CA LYS A 138 2.25 17.98 -6.72
C LYS A 138 3.45 17.26 -7.33
N LYS A 139 4.44 16.91 -6.50
CA LYS A 139 5.62 16.15 -6.92
C LYS A 139 5.21 14.78 -7.45
N ILE A 140 4.37 14.03 -6.72
CA ILE A 140 3.91 12.69 -7.15
C ILE A 140 3.15 12.78 -8.47
N LEU A 141 2.21 13.72 -8.63
CA LEU A 141 1.46 13.89 -9.87
C LEU A 141 2.37 14.25 -11.06
N SER A 142 3.43 15.04 -10.84
CA SER A 142 4.45 15.29 -11.87
C SER A 142 5.21 14.03 -12.22
N MET A 143 5.63 13.24 -11.22
CA MET A 143 6.35 11.99 -11.44
C MET A 143 5.52 10.95 -12.20
N ILE A 144 4.20 10.87 -11.96
CA ILE A 144 3.28 10.04 -12.74
C ILE A 144 3.28 10.48 -14.21
N LYS A 145 3.12 11.77 -14.45
CA LYS A 145 3.10 12.34 -15.81
C LYS A 145 4.42 12.08 -16.57
N ASP A 146 5.54 12.10 -15.85
CA ASP A 146 6.88 11.89 -16.41
C ASP A 146 7.27 10.40 -16.48
N GLY A 147 6.36 9.48 -16.12
CA GLY A 147 6.57 8.03 -16.16
C GLY A 147 7.58 7.52 -15.11
N GLN A 148 7.81 8.27 -14.05
CA GLN A 148 8.73 7.91 -12.96
C GLN A 148 8.04 7.25 -11.77
N PHE A 149 6.72 7.38 -11.66
CA PHE A 149 5.89 6.82 -10.60
C PHE A 149 4.92 5.81 -11.23
N ILE A 150 4.52 4.77 -10.47
CA ILE A 150 3.48 3.84 -10.92
C ILE A 150 2.27 4.64 -11.41
N PRO A 151 1.69 4.27 -12.58
CA PRO A 151 0.67 5.08 -13.24
C PRO A 151 -0.70 4.98 -12.56
N TYR A 152 -0.75 5.32 -11.27
CA TYR A 152 -2.02 5.49 -10.57
C TYR A 152 -2.84 6.61 -11.18
N TYR A 153 -4.16 6.50 -11.09
CA TYR A 153 -5.05 7.61 -11.45
C TYR A 153 -4.74 8.85 -10.59
N PRO A 154 -4.61 10.04 -11.20
CA PRO A 154 -4.35 11.27 -10.46
C PRO A 154 -5.37 11.54 -9.34
N GLU A 155 -6.63 11.17 -9.57
CA GLU A 155 -7.73 11.30 -8.62
C GLU A 155 -7.54 10.39 -7.40
N TYR A 156 -6.99 9.18 -7.59
CA TYR A 156 -6.65 8.27 -6.50
C TYR A 156 -5.57 8.86 -5.59
N ILE A 157 -4.50 9.38 -6.19
CA ILE A 157 -3.45 10.08 -5.43
C ILE A 157 -4.02 11.29 -4.69
N ALA A 158 -4.84 12.12 -5.37
CA ALA A 158 -5.45 13.28 -4.73
C ALA A 158 -6.35 12.88 -3.56
N TRP A 159 -7.08 11.78 -3.69
CA TRP A 159 -7.92 11.24 -2.63
C TRP A 159 -7.10 10.75 -1.43
N LEU A 160 -5.98 10.05 -1.64
CA LEU A 160 -5.08 9.60 -0.56
C LEU A 160 -4.63 10.78 0.32
N PHE A 161 -4.22 11.90 -0.30
CA PHE A 161 -3.85 13.12 0.43
C PHE A 161 -5.01 13.75 1.20
N SER A 162 -6.24 13.54 0.78
CA SER A 162 -7.43 13.99 1.50
C SER A 162 -7.81 13.02 2.62
N ALA A 163 -7.60 11.73 2.42
CA ALA A 163 -7.97 10.67 3.37
C ALA A 163 -7.17 10.71 4.69
N VAL A 164 -5.99 11.36 4.70
CA VAL A 164 -5.16 11.54 5.90
C VAL A 164 -5.91 12.29 7.01
N SER A 165 -6.63 13.34 6.64
CA SER A 165 -7.28 14.25 7.58
C SER A 165 -8.78 14.02 7.74
N GLN A 166 -9.33 13.02 7.04
CA GLN A 166 -10.78 12.82 6.99
C GLN A 166 -11.17 11.36 7.22
N ASN A 167 -12.10 11.16 8.13
CA ASN A 167 -12.74 9.87 8.35
C ASN A 167 -14.07 9.82 7.58
N GLY A 168 -14.12 8.99 6.52
CA GLY A 168 -15.33 8.76 5.73
C GLY A 168 -15.41 9.59 4.45
N THR A 169 -16.62 9.64 3.87
CA THR A 169 -16.86 10.19 2.52
C THR A 169 -17.39 11.62 2.51
N PHE A 170 -17.73 12.15 3.67
CA PHE A 170 -18.28 13.50 3.77
C PHE A 170 -17.20 14.52 4.10
N TRP A 171 -17.21 15.62 3.38
CA TRP A 171 -16.38 16.76 3.71
C TRP A 171 -17.02 17.56 4.85
N ASN A 172 -16.36 17.60 6.00
CA ASN A 172 -16.78 18.40 7.15
C ASN A 172 -15.95 19.71 7.19
N GLU A 173 -16.59 20.84 6.95
CA GLU A 173 -16.01 22.14 7.30
C GLU A 173 -15.96 22.23 8.85
N GLY A 174 -14.80 21.94 9.41
CA GLY A 174 -14.57 22.09 10.85
C GLY A 174 -14.87 20.83 11.66
N GLY A 175 -14.20 19.72 11.33
CA GLY A 175 -14.26 18.51 12.14
C GLY A 175 -13.79 18.76 13.56
N LYS A 176 -14.75 18.74 14.46
CA LYS A 176 -14.61 18.36 15.88
C LYS A 176 -15.99 17.90 16.32
N GLU A 177 -16.15 16.61 16.46
CA GLU A 177 -16.85 16.02 17.57
C GLU A 177 -15.92 15.02 18.25
#